data_aa1a4ed57b9994dea89429e087d6a6e1
#
_entry.id   aa1a4ed57b9994dea89429e087d6a6e1
#
_cell.length_a   1.000
_cell.length_b   1.000
_cell.length_c   1.000
_cell.angle_alpha   90.00
_cell.angle_beta   90.00
_cell.angle_gamma   90.00
#
_symmetry.space_group_name_H-M   'P 1'
#
loop_
_entity.id
_entity.type
_entity.pdbx_description
1 polymer ?
#
loop_
_entity_poly.entity_id
_entity_poly.type
_entity_poly.pdbx_seq_one_letter_code
_entity_poly.pdbx_strand_id
1 'polypeptide(L)'
;ERCTQFLLPGGRMGIVLPDSILGSPGLGYIREWMIKNHRIIASIDLHVDTFQPRNGTQTSVLFLQKKTQEQKDIEEKTGTMADYNIFMAMVEKVGHDKRGNPIFKRDKEGNEILIPDNDSVLVLGETGEGDRTVAHQQKKKVEDDQTTDVPAIFVEWKRQEGVSW
;
A
#
# COMPACT_ATOMS: atom_id res chain seq x y z
N GLU A 1 8.72 -2.25 18.51
CA GLU A 1 10.06 -2.11 19.09
C GLU A 1 11.04 -3.10 18.46
N ARG A 2 10.76 -4.42 18.47
CA ARG A 2 11.68 -5.43 17.93
C ARG A 2 12.07 -5.18 16.46
N CYS A 3 11.11 -4.81 15.60
CA CYS A 3 11.41 -4.49 14.20
C CYS A 3 12.41 -3.34 14.06
N THR A 4 12.32 -2.32 14.93
CA THR A 4 13.26 -1.20 14.95
C THR A 4 14.68 -1.61 15.32
N GLN A 5 14.84 -2.63 16.18
CA GLN A 5 16.15 -3.15 16.56
C GLN A 5 16.87 -3.80 15.37
N PHE A 6 16.14 -4.43 14.46
CA PHE A 6 16.70 -5.04 13.26
C PHE A 6 17.09 -4.03 12.17
N LEU A 7 16.59 -2.80 12.23
CA LEU A 7 16.93 -1.76 11.26
C LEU A 7 18.29 -1.12 11.58
N LEU A 8 19.10 -0.93 10.57
CA LEU A 8 20.25 -0.02 10.63
C LEU A 8 19.77 1.44 10.69
N PRO A 9 20.58 2.39 11.23
CA PRO A 9 20.31 3.80 11.12
C PRO A 9 20.05 4.21 9.65
N GLY A 10 18.99 4.98 9.38
CA GLY A 10 18.55 5.31 8.02
C GLY A 10 17.76 4.20 7.31
N GLY A 11 17.72 2.98 7.87
CA GLY A 11 16.94 1.86 7.32
C GLY A 11 15.43 2.12 7.34
N ARG A 12 14.71 1.50 6.43
CA ARG A 12 13.26 1.68 6.24
C ARG A 12 12.49 0.41 6.54
N MET A 13 11.25 0.55 6.99
CA MET A 13 10.31 -0.54 7.14
C MET A 13 8.90 -0.10 6.79
N GLY A 14 8.10 -1.04 6.25
CA GLY A 14 6.64 -0.97 6.24
C GLY A 14 6.09 -1.91 7.29
N ILE A 15 5.12 -1.45 8.05
CA ILE A 15 4.48 -2.24 9.10
C ILE A 15 2.98 -2.04 9.09
N VAL A 16 2.23 -3.13 9.13
CA VAL A 16 0.77 -3.10 9.29
C VAL A 16 0.45 -3.00 10.77
N LEU A 17 -0.33 -2.01 11.14
CA LEU A 17 -0.74 -1.76 12.52
C LEU A 17 -2.26 -1.66 12.61
N PRO A 18 -2.89 -2.16 13.68
CA PRO A 18 -4.29 -1.86 13.98
C PRO A 18 -4.47 -0.35 14.17
N ASP A 19 -5.58 0.19 13.69
CA ASP A 19 -5.87 1.63 13.79
C ASP A 19 -5.94 2.14 15.21
N SER A 20 -6.26 1.27 16.17
CA SER A 20 -6.19 1.62 17.60
C SER A 20 -4.81 2.12 18.04
N ILE A 21 -3.72 1.62 17.43
CA ILE A 21 -2.36 2.11 17.72
C ILE A 21 -2.20 3.57 17.28
N LEU A 22 -2.78 3.92 16.12
CA LEU A 22 -2.65 5.25 15.54
C LEU A 22 -3.67 6.25 16.09
N GLY A 23 -4.90 5.80 16.42
CA GLY A 23 -6.02 6.66 16.79
C GLY A 23 -6.36 6.69 18.29
N SER A 24 -6.07 5.65 19.07
CA SER A 24 -6.48 5.60 20.48
C SER A 24 -5.73 6.61 21.36
N PRO A 25 -6.41 7.44 22.16
CA PRO A 25 -5.75 8.38 23.07
C PRO A 25 -4.84 7.69 24.08
N GLY A 26 -5.24 6.54 24.62
CA GLY A 26 -4.47 5.79 25.60
C GLY A 26 -3.14 5.20 25.07
N LEU A 27 -2.93 5.19 23.75
CA LEU A 27 -1.74 4.67 23.10
C LEU A 27 -0.82 5.78 22.56
N GLY A 28 -1.00 7.03 23.01
CA GLY A 28 -0.19 8.19 22.61
C GLY A 28 1.30 7.95 22.78
N TYR A 29 1.71 7.32 23.90
CA TYR A 29 3.10 7.03 24.19
C TYR A 29 3.80 6.15 23.12
N ILE A 30 3.04 5.26 22.44
CA ILE A 30 3.58 4.46 21.32
C ILE A 30 3.87 5.36 20.13
N ARG A 31 2.96 6.28 19.79
CA ARG A 31 3.13 7.22 18.68
C ARG A 31 4.31 8.17 18.95
N GLU A 32 4.39 8.71 20.17
CA GLU A 32 5.53 9.54 20.60
C GLU A 32 6.85 8.78 20.47
N TRP A 33 6.89 7.52 20.92
CA TRP A 33 8.08 6.68 20.77
C TRP A 33 8.42 6.44 19.30
N MET A 34 7.41 6.21 18.43
CA MET A 34 7.63 6.05 16.99
C MET A 34 8.23 7.31 16.37
N ILE A 35 7.66 8.49 16.64
CA ILE A 35 8.13 9.77 16.10
C ILE A 35 9.53 10.12 16.62
N LYS A 36 9.82 9.82 17.89
CA LYS A 36 11.16 10.03 18.47
C LYS A 36 12.23 9.19 17.79
N ASN A 37 11.91 7.96 17.40
CA ASN A 37 12.90 7.02 16.85
C ASN A 37 12.91 6.93 15.32
N HIS A 38 11.84 7.39 14.67
CA HIS A 38 11.68 7.26 13.22
C HIS A 38 11.18 8.57 12.61
N ARG A 39 11.50 8.74 11.33
CA ARG A 39 10.78 9.63 10.44
C ARG A 39 9.61 8.83 9.84
N ILE A 40 8.40 9.36 9.90
CA ILE A 40 7.24 8.76 9.24
C ILE A 40 7.27 9.17 7.76
N ILE A 41 7.30 8.20 6.88
CA ILE A 41 7.35 8.41 5.42
C ILE A 41 5.93 8.51 4.87
N ALA A 42 5.12 7.50 5.20
CA ALA A 42 3.75 7.39 4.72
C ALA A 42 2.86 6.68 5.73
N SER A 43 1.57 7.03 5.71
CA SER A 43 0.49 6.31 6.39
C SER A 43 -0.61 6.02 5.39
N ILE A 44 -0.93 4.74 5.20
CA ILE A 44 -1.95 4.28 4.25
C ILE A 44 -3.02 3.57 5.06
N ASP A 45 -4.20 4.17 5.15
CA ASP A 45 -5.38 3.56 5.75
C ASP A 45 -5.96 2.52 4.80
N LEU A 46 -6.08 1.28 5.26
CA LEU A 46 -6.59 0.16 4.47
C LEU A 46 -8.09 -0.02 4.73
N HIS A 47 -8.83 -0.44 3.72
CA HIS A 47 -10.23 -0.81 3.88
C HIS A 47 -10.39 -1.94 4.90
N VAL A 48 -11.47 -1.91 5.69
CA VAL A 48 -11.76 -2.92 6.74
C VAL A 48 -11.78 -4.35 6.21
N ASP A 49 -12.14 -4.54 4.96
CA ASP A 49 -12.21 -5.85 4.31
C ASP A 49 -10.85 -6.36 3.79
N THR A 50 -9.76 -5.57 3.87
CA THR A 50 -8.44 -5.94 3.33
C THR A 50 -7.97 -7.34 3.76
N PHE A 51 -8.22 -7.72 5.01
CA PHE A 51 -7.81 -9.01 5.55
C PHE A 51 -8.96 -10.00 5.74
N GLN A 52 -10.16 -9.66 5.26
CA GLN A 52 -11.30 -10.57 5.25
C GLN A 52 -11.09 -11.73 4.25
N PRO A 53 -11.68 -12.88 4.48
CA PRO A 53 -12.62 -13.23 5.56
C PRO A 53 -11.96 -13.63 6.89
N ARG A 54 -10.64 -13.56 6.99
CA ARG A 54 -9.91 -14.09 8.17
C ARG A 54 -9.84 -13.09 9.34
N ASN A 55 -9.75 -11.82 9.04
CA ASN A 55 -9.59 -10.77 10.05
C ASN A 55 -10.35 -9.51 9.62
N GLY A 56 -11.21 -8.99 10.50
CA GLY A 56 -11.98 -7.74 10.28
C GLY A 56 -11.45 -6.55 11.06
N THR A 57 -10.20 -6.59 11.51
CA THR A 57 -9.59 -5.45 12.20
C THR A 57 -9.21 -4.37 11.19
N GLN A 58 -9.69 -3.16 11.40
CA GLN A 58 -9.25 -1.98 10.64
C GLN A 58 -7.77 -1.74 10.90
N THR A 59 -7.01 -1.57 9.84
CA THR A 59 -5.55 -1.48 9.89
C THR A 59 -5.02 -0.43 8.94
N SER A 60 -3.85 0.12 9.27
CA SER A 60 -3.09 1.00 8.39
C SER A 60 -1.69 0.43 8.14
N VAL A 61 -1.13 0.73 6.97
CA VAL A 61 0.29 0.49 6.70
C VAL A 61 1.07 1.76 6.99
N LEU A 62 2.02 1.66 7.91
CA LEU A 62 2.90 2.75 8.26
C LEU A 62 4.29 2.50 7.70
N PHE A 63 4.81 3.44 6.90
CA PHE A 63 6.18 3.41 6.39
C PHE A 63 7.06 4.33 7.21
N LEU A 64 8.13 3.77 7.75
CA LEU A 64 9.03 4.42 8.70
C LEU A 64 10.47 4.34 8.22
N GLN A 65 11.26 5.38 8.53
CA GLN A 65 12.70 5.38 8.41
C GLN A 65 13.32 5.59 9.78
N LYS A 66 14.21 4.68 10.19
CA LYS A 66 14.91 4.81 11.47
C LYS A 66 15.83 6.03 11.43
N LYS A 67 15.70 6.94 12.40
CA LYS A 67 16.59 8.10 12.55
C LYS A 67 18.02 7.67 12.81
N THR A 68 18.97 8.41 12.25
CA THR A 68 20.37 8.28 12.60
C THR A 68 20.63 8.86 14.00
N GLN A 69 21.75 8.52 14.59
CA GLN A 69 22.12 9.13 15.88
C GLN A 69 22.31 10.63 15.76
N GLU A 70 22.93 11.09 14.67
CA GLU A 70 23.10 12.52 14.38
C GLU A 70 21.78 13.29 14.34
N GLN A 71 20.74 12.74 13.67
CA GLN A 71 19.41 13.34 13.64
C GLN A 71 18.79 13.47 15.03
N LYS A 72 18.92 12.42 15.85
CA LYS A 72 18.44 12.45 17.24
C LYS A 72 19.17 13.46 18.10
N ASP A 73 20.49 13.54 17.96
CA ASP A 73 21.31 14.50 18.71
C ASP A 73 20.98 15.95 18.34
N ILE A 74 20.67 16.22 17.07
CA ILE A 74 20.22 17.54 16.62
C ILE A 74 18.86 17.88 17.25
N GLU A 75 17.89 16.97 17.18
CA GLU A 75 16.55 17.16 17.75
C GLU A 75 16.61 17.37 19.27
N GLU A 76 17.48 16.62 19.96
CA GLU A 76 17.68 16.77 21.40
C GLU A 76 18.29 18.13 21.77
N LYS A 77 19.29 18.60 21.01
CA LYS A 77 19.95 19.88 21.22
C LYS A 77 19.04 21.08 20.90
N THR A 78 18.23 20.97 19.85
CA THR A 78 17.35 22.07 19.42
C THR A 78 16.01 22.07 20.15
N GLY A 79 15.63 20.94 20.76
CA GLY A 79 14.29 20.76 21.36
C GLY A 79 13.15 20.71 20.32
N THR A 80 13.49 20.68 19.04
CA THR A 80 12.51 20.68 17.94
C THR A 80 12.76 19.52 16.99
N MET A 81 11.69 18.85 16.54
CA MET A 81 11.77 17.88 15.45
C MET A 81 11.79 18.61 14.10
N ALA A 82 12.51 18.04 13.14
CA ALA A 82 12.49 18.55 11.78
C ALA A 82 11.06 18.49 11.23
N ASP A 83 10.62 19.57 10.58
CA ASP A 83 9.34 19.61 9.87
C ASP A 83 9.49 18.96 8.51
N TYR A 84 8.51 18.12 8.15
CA TYR A 84 8.49 17.41 6.87
C TYR A 84 7.08 16.91 6.52
N ASN A 85 6.80 16.80 5.24
CA ASN A 85 5.55 16.27 4.74
C ASN A 85 5.49 14.74 4.85
N ILE A 86 4.31 14.22 5.20
CA ILE A 86 4.00 12.80 5.31
C ILE A 86 2.98 12.47 4.22
N PHE A 87 3.25 11.44 3.42
CA PHE A 87 2.26 10.93 2.47
C PHE A 87 1.12 10.25 3.23
N MET A 88 -0.11 10.68 2.97
CA MET A 88 -1.32 10.09 3.55
C MET A 88 -2.24 9.60 2.43
N ALA A 89 -2.70 8.36 2.51
CA ALA A 89 -3.65 7.79 1.57
C ALA A 89 -4.72 6.97 2.30
N MET A 90 -5.94 6.98 1.75
CA MET A 90 -7.04 6.09 2.14
C MET A 90 -7.37 5.16 0.98
N VAL A 91 -7.44 3.88 1.27
CA VAL A 91 -7.84 2.84 0.33
C VAL A 91 -9.28 2.44 0.64
N GLU A 92 -10.19 2.80 -0.26
CA GLU A 92 -11.63 2.52 -0.10
C GLU A 92 -12.07 1.21 -0.76
N LYS A 93 -11.22 0.63 -1.62
CA LYS A 93 -11.50 -0.59 -2.40
C LYS A 93 -10.29 -1.50 -2.45
N VAL A 94 -10.51 -2.78 -2.21
CA VAL A 94 -9.45 -3.80 -2.09
C VAL A 94 -9.65 -5.00 -3.02
N GLY A 95 -10.48 -4.86 -4.04
CA GLY A 95 -10.69 -5.89 -5.06
C GLY A 95 -11.55 -7.07 -4.63
N HIS A 96 -12.02 -7.13 -3.38
CA HIS A 96 -12.88 -8.22 -2.89
C HIS A 96 -13.85 -7.74 -1.81
N ASP A 97 -14.90 -8.53 -1.58
CA ASP A 97 -15.86 -8.34 -0.52
C ASP A 97 -15.39 -8.99 0.82
N LYS A 98 -16.16 -8.79 1.88
CA LYS A 98 -15.90 -9.39 3.21
C LYS A 98 -15.89 -10.92 3.24
N ARG A 99 -16.36 -11.59 2.20
CA ARG A 99 -16.34 -13.05 2.04
C ARG A 99 -15.14 -13.53 1.21
N GLY A 100 -14.36 -12.59 0.63
CA GLY A 100 -13.24 -12.89 -0.25
C GLY A 100 -13.64 -13.10 -1.72
N ASN A 101 -14.88 -12.75 -2.11
CA ASN A 101 -15.28 -12.82 -3.52
C ASN A 101 -14.70 -11.61 -4.25
N PRO A 102 -14.12 -11.78 -5.46
CA PRO A 102 -13.52 -10.69 -6.21
C PRO A 102 -14.57 -9.67 -6.67
N ILE A 103 -14.22 -8.40 -6.59
CA ILE A 103 -14.98 -7.27 -7.11
C ILE A 103 -14.19 -6.66 -8.27
N PHE A 104 -14.85 -6.51 -9.43
CA PHE A 104 -14.22 -6.02 -10.64
C PHE A 104 -14.66 -4.61 -10.99
N LYS A 105 -13.74 -3.82 -11.57
CA LYS A 105 -14.02 -2.49 -12.11
C LYS A 105 -15.07 -2.58 -13.20
N ARG A 106 -15.99 -1.61 -13.21
CA ARG A 106 -17.06 -1.50 -14.21
C ARG A 106 -16.96 -0.18 -14.96
N ASP A 107 -17.36 -0.21 -16.22
CA ASP A 107 -17.51 0.98 -17.06
C ASP A 107 -18.79 1.76 -16.67
N LYS A 108 -19.04 2.86 -17.39
CA LYS A 108 -20.24 3.71 -17.16
C LYS A 108 -21.55 3.00 -17.48
N GLU A 109 -21.51 1.99 -18.33
CA GLU A 109 -22.63 1.16 -18.76
C GLU A 109 -22.86 -0.03 -17.80
N GLY A 110 -21.96 -0.23 -16.81
CA GLY A 110 -22.04 -1.30 -15.81
C GLY A 110 -21.38 -2.61 -16.21
N ASN A 111 -20.71 -2.68 -17.37
CA ASN A 111 -19.99 -3.87 -17.81
C ASN A 111 -18.63 -3.97 -17.13
N GLU A 112 -18.15 -5.19 -16.86
CA GLU A 112 -16.83 -5.40 -16.30
C GLU A 112 -15.72 -5.03 -17.27
N ILE A 113 -14.72 -4.30 -16.80
CA ILE A 113 -13.59 -3.87 -17.63
C ILE A 113 -12.66 -5.05 -17.86
N LEU A 114 -12.36 -5.31 -19.14
CA LEU A 114 -11.50 -6.39 -19.60
C LEU A 114 -10.21 -5.82 -20.20
N ILE A 115 -9.07 -6.34 -19.78
CA ILE A 115 -7.76 -6.02 -20.35
C ILE A 115 -7.11 -7.28 -20.95
N PRO A 116 -6.21 -7.14 -21.94
CA PRO A 116 -5.42 -8.26 -22.43
C PRO A 116 -4.67 -8.92 -21.28
N ASP A 117 -4.73 -10.25 -21.20
CA ASP A 117 -3.95 -11.01 -20.24
C ASP A 117 -2.59 -11.34 -20.85
N ASN A 118 -1.56 -10.56 -20.49
CA ASN A 118 -0.21 -10.75 -21.01
C ASN A 118 0.51 -11.94 -20.39
N ASP A 119 -0.02 -12.49 -19.29
CA ASP A 119 0.54 -13.63 -18.58
C ASP A 119 -0.08 -14.95 -19.05
N SER A 120 -1.14 -14.89 -19.89
CA SER A 120 -1.80 -16.08 -20.41
C SER A 120 -0.97 -16.73 -21.53
N VAL A 121 -0.79 -18.05 -21.42
CA VAL A 121 -0.25 -18.85 -22.51
C VAL A 121 -1.25 -18.82 -23.68
N LEU A 122 -0.75 -18.54 -24.88
CA LEU A 122 -1.56 -18.64 -26.10
C LEU A 122 -2.14 -20.05 -26.21
N VAL A 123 -3.46 -20.16 -26.09
CA VAL A 123 -4.15 -21.43 -26.33
C VAL A 123 -4.34 -21.56 -27.84
N LEU A 124 -3.65 -22.53 -28.41
CA LEU A 124 -3.82 -22.89 -29.81
C LEU A 124 -5.13 -23.70 -29.95
N GLY A 125 -6.14 -23.10 -30.55
CA GLY A 125 -7.40 -23.79 -30.86
C GLY A 125 -7.33 -24.43 -32.22
N GLU A 126 -7.69 -25.72 -32.31
CA GLU A 126 -7.96 -26.37 -33.59
C GLU A 126 -9.30 -25.89 -34.14
N THR A 127 -9.28 -25.17 -35.23
CA THR A 127 -10.51 -24.91 -35.99
C THR A 127 -10.67 -26.01 -37.02
N GLY A 128 -11.81 -26.71 -37.03
CA GLY A 128 -12.07 -27.95 -37.73
C GLY A 128 -12.09 -27.89 -39.28
N GLU A 129 -11.45 -26.95 -39.93
CA GLU A 129 -11.21 -26.94 -41.37
C GLU A 129 -9.85 -26.31 -41.67
N GLY A 130 -8.86 -27.18 -41.82
CA GLY A 130 -7.54 -26.84 -42.40
C GLY A 130 -6.65 -26.01 -41.53
N ASP A 131 -5.66 -26.63 -40.97
CA ASP A 131 -4.31 -26.18 -40.50
C ASP A 131 -4.05 -24.66 -40.24
N ARG A 132 -4.97 -23.93 -39.63
CA ARG A 132 -4.75 -22.57 -39.19
C ARG A 132 -4.94 -22.47 -37.67
N THR A 133 -3.82 -22.47 -36.99
CA THR A 133 -3.74 -22.17 -35.58
C THR A 133 -4.03 -20.70 -35.34
N VAL A 134 -5.18 -20.37 -34.74
CA VAL A 134 -5.51 -19.01 -34.37
C VAL A 134 -5.12 -18.81 -32.91
N ALA A 135 -4.17 -17.92 -32.68
CA ALA A 135 -3.80 -17.51 -31.34
C ALA A 135 -4.86 -16.53 -30.78
N HIS A 136 -5.57 -16.94 -29.75
CA HIS A 136 -6.49 -16.06 -29.04
C HIS A 136 -5.81 -15.50 -27.81
N GLN A 137 -5.66 -14.16 -27.75
CA GLN A 137 -5.23 -13.49 -26.55
C GLN A 137 -6.37 -13.53 -25.52
N GLN A 138 -6.14 -14.15 -24.38
CA GLN A 138 -7.11 -14.16 -23.30
C GLN A 138 -7.25 -12.76 -22.71
N LYS A 139 -8.44 -12.45 -22.21
CA LYS A 139 -8.72 -11.19 -21.48
C LYS A 139 -9.01 -11.53 -20.04
N LYS A 140 -8.45 -10.70 -19.14
CA LYS A 140 -8.74 -10.78 -17.71
C LYS A 140 -9.54 -9.59 -17.24
N LYS A 141 -10.38 -9.81 -16.22
CA LYS A 141 -11.13 -8.74 -15.55
C LYS A 141 -10.18 -7.93 -14.66
N VAL A 142 -10.41 -6.64 -14.59
CA VAL A 142 -9.65 -5.74 -13.72
C VAL A 142 -10.29 -5.70 -12.34
N GLU A 143 -9.57 -6.12 -11.31
CA GLU A 143 -10.02 -6.01 -9.93
C GLU A 143 -10.16 -4.53 -9.52
N ASP A 144 -11.21 -4.22 -8.74
CA ASP A 144 -11.45 -2.87 -8.23
C ASP A 144 -10.64 -2.65 -6.94
N ASP A 145 -9.32 -2.73 -7.09
CA ASP A 145 -8.33 -2.63 -6.02
C ASP A 145 -7.51 -1.34 -6.17
N GLN A 146 -7.67 -0.42 -5.20
CA GLN A 146 -6.94 0.84 -5.14
C GLN A 146 -5.55 0.69 -4.52
N THR A 147 -5.25 -0.41 -3.83
CA THR A 147 -3.93 -0.64 -3.24
C THR A 147 -2.85 -0.65 -4.31
N THR A 148 -3.19 -1.10 -5.53
CA THR A 148 -2.29 -1.14 -6.69
C THR A 148 -1.95 0.23 -7.25
N ASP A 149 -2.79 1.25 -6.99
CA ASP A 149 -2.61 2.62 -7.49
C ASP A 149 -1.73 3.46 -6.54
N VAL A 150 -1.71 3.12 -5.24
CA VAL A 150 -0.98 3.88 -4.20
C VAL A 150 0.50 4.08 -4.51
N PRO A 151 1.28 3.08 -5.00
CA PRO A 151 2.69 3.29 -5.31
C PRO A 151 2.93 4.35 -6.38
N ALA A 152 2.12 4.39 -7.44
CA ALA A 152 2.24 5.38 -8.51
C ALA A 152 1.91 6.80 -7.99
N ILE A 153 0.86 6.94 -7.18
CA ILE A 153 0.47 8.20 -6.54
C ILE A 153 1.56 8.68 -5.59
N PHE A 154 2.16 7.77 -4.81
CA PHE A 154 3.28 8.10 -3.92
C PHE A 154 4.51 8.62 -4.67
N VAL A 155 4.88 7.98 -5.78
CA VAL A 155 6.01 8.42 -6.62
C VAL A 155 5.76 9.82 -7.18
N GLU A 156 4.55 10.09 -7.67
CA GLU A 156 4.19 11.42 -8.18
C GLU A 156 4.18 12.48 -7.08
N TRP A 157 3.58 12.19 -5.92
CA TRP A 157 3.62 13.08 -4.75
C TRP A 157 5.06 13.39 -4.33
N LYS A 158 5.92 12.38 -4.23
CA LYS A 158 7.33 12.56 -3.90
C LYS A 158 8.05 13.49 -4.86
N ARG A 159 7.74 13.40 -6.17
CA ARG A 159 8.29 14.27 -7.21
C ARG A 159 7.83 15.71 -7.03
N GLN A 160 6.54 15.93 -6.74
CA GLN A 160 5.94 17.25 -6.53
C GLN A 160 6.51 17.95 -5.29
N GLU A 161 6.68 17.21 -4.20
CA GLU A 161 7.23 17.71 -2.93
C GLU A 161 8.75 17.87 -2.94
N GLY A 162 9.44 17.42 -4.00
CA GLY A 162 10.90 17.49 -4.10
C GLY A 162 11.64 16.66 -3.04
N VAL A 163 10.99 15.62 -2.51
CA VAL A 163 11.54 14.82 -1.40
C VAL A 163 12.54 13.79 -1.93
N SER A 164 13.79 13.89 -1.43
CA SER A 164 14.91 13.00 -1.82
C SER A 164 15.30 12.08 -0.65
N TRP A 165 14.50 11.10 -0.31
CA TRP A 165 14.85 10.06 0.67
C TRP A 165 14.44 8.66 0.23
#